data_567eeed64a17a52fdabbb99ce414810f
#
_entry.id   567eeed64a17a52fdabbb99ce414810f
#
_cell.length_a   1.000
_cell.length_b   1.000
_cell.length_c   1.000
_cell.angle_alpha   90.00
_cell.angle_beta   90.00
_cell.angle_gamma   90.00
#
_symmetry.space_group_name_H-M   'P 1'
#
loop_
_entity.id
_entity.type
_entity.pdbx_description
1 polymer ?
#
loop_
_entity_poly.entity_id
_entity_poly.type
_entity_poly.pdbx_seq_one_letter_code
_entity_poly.pdbx_strand_id
1 'polypeptide(L)'
;EMLRHTQSEAHRNGMQIDMNTGTGWPFGSPEVSLEDAASCLIISEYKLKGGEHLRVKVEPGDKTQKAHAVLSRLMGFSDKGICLDLTLKVDSKGMLNWKASKGNWRLIAAFTGKTLQKVKRAAPGGEGYVMDHFSEKSVENYLARFDKAFSNSKVSYPHNFFNDSYEVYKADWTPRFFEEFALRRGYKLEEHLPEFLSEVRSDNTARMISDYRETMAELLQENFTKQWTEWAHSHGAKTRNQAHGSPGNLIDLYATVDVPECEGFGISDFNIKGLRKDSLTRSNDSDLSMLKYASSAAHIAGKPYISSETFTWLTEHFRTSLSQCKPDIDLMFVSGVNHAYFHGCTYSPKEAEWPGWKFYASIDMSPTNSIWKDAPSFFDYISRCQSFLQMGAPDNDFLLYLPIYDMWQEQDGRLLMFDI
;
A
#
# COMPACT_ATOMS: atom_id res chain seq x y z
N GLU A 1 22.26 -11.91 14.41
CA GLU A 1 23.42 -11.23 15.04
C GLU A 1 23.29 -9.70 14.89
N MET A 2 23.13 -9.17 13.67
CA MET A 2 23.02 -7.72 13.43
C MET A 2 21.85 -7.09 14.19
N LEU A 3 20.64 -7.65 14.10
CA LEU A 3 19.47 -7.08 14.82
C LEU A 3 19.71 -7.02 16.34
N ARG A 4 20.29 -8.08 16.93
CA ARG A 4 20.62 -8.09 18.37
C ARG A 4 21.63 -7.00 18.73
N HIS A 5 22.66 -6.82 17.91
CA HIS A 5 23.64 -5.74 18.10
C HIS A 5 22.98 -4.38 18.02
N THR A 6 22.16 -4.14 16.99
CA THR A 6 21.46 -2.85 16.81
C THR A 6 20.53 -2.55 17.99
N GLN A 7 19.77 -3.56 18.46
CA GLN A 7 18.91 -3.41 19.64
C GLN A 7 19.72 -3.08 20.91
N SER A 8 20.87 -3.74 21.09
CA SER A 8 21.75 -3.47 22.24
C SER A 8 22.30 -2.05 22.20
N GLU A 9 22.75 -1.59 21.04
CA GLU A 9 23.30 -0.22 20.90
C GLU A 9 22.18 0.83 21.05
N ALA A 10 21.01 0.59 20.48
CA ALA A 10 19.88 1.49 20.64
C ALA A 10 19.51 1.62 22.14
N HIS A 11 19.39 0.50 22.84
CA HIS A 11 19.09 0.50 24.28
C HIS A 11 20.14 1.26 25.10
N ARG A 12 21.43 1.09 24.80
CA ARG A 12 22.54 1.81 25.48
C ARG A 12 22.45 3.33 25.29
N ASN A 13 21.83 3.76 24.19
CA ASN A 13 21.65 5.17 23.84
C ASN A 13 20.25 5.71 24.19
N GLY A 14 19.41 4.96 24.92
CA GLY A 14 18.05 5.36 25.27
C GLY A 14 17.10 5.41 24.05
N MET A 15 17.42 4.64 23.01
CA MET A 15 16.66 4.60 21.74
C MET A 15 15.89 3.30 21.61
N GLN A 16 14.90 3.32 20.75
CA GLN A 16 14.11 2.16 20.31
C GLN A 16 14.37 1.87 18.84
N ILE A 17 13.91 0.72 18.37
CA ILE A 17 14.06 0.29 16.98
C ILE A 17 12.70 -0.01 16.40
N ASP A 18 12.45 0.55 15.24
CA ASP A 18 11.39 0.13 14.33
C ASP A 18 11.99 -0.74 13.22
N MET A 19 11.28 -1.77 12.80
CA MET A 19 11.76 -2.72 11.81
C MET A 19 10.73 -2.92 10.71
N ASN A 20 11.14 -2.69 9.46
CA ASN A 20 10.37 -3.13 8.30
C ASN A 20 10.49 -4.66 8.17
N THR A 21 9.36 -5.32 7.90
CA THR A 21 9.31 -6.77 7.67
C THR A 21 9.44 -7.16 6.20
N GLY A 22 9.60 -6.21 5.30
CA GLY A 22 9.92 -6.43 3.88
C GLY A 22 11.42 -6.52 3.63
N THR A 23 11.81 -7.07 2.48
CA THR A 23 13.18 -6.96 1.96
C THR A 23 13.40 -5.69 1.15
N GLY A 24 12.36 -4.91 0.96
CA GLY A 24 12.19 -3.62 0.37
C GLY A 24 10.74 -3.21 0.62
N TRP A 25 10.13 -2.46 -0.29
CA TRP A 25 8.70 -2.12 -0.19
C TRP A 25 7.98 -2.33 -1.54
N PRO A 26 6.65 -2.56 -1.55
CA PRO A 26 5.80 -2.99 -0.42
C PRO A 26 6.21 -4.36 0.15
N PHE A 27 5.50 -4.87 1.17
CA PHE A 27 5.83 -6.15 1.77
C PHE A 27 5.92 -7.27 0.75
N GLY A 28 7.03 -7.95 0.79
CA GLY A 28 7.39 -9.03 -0.11
C GLY A 28 8.80 -9.54 0.19
N SER A 29 9.17 -10.65 -0.44
CA SER A 29 10.48 -11.28 -0.23
C SER A 29 10.71 -12.46 -1.17
N PRO A 30 11.92 -13.04 -1.20
CA PRO A 30 12.21 -14.26 -1.94
C PRO A 30 11.35 -15.47 -1.55
N GLU A 31 10.86 -15.51 -0.30
CA GLU A 31 10.03 -16.61 0.20
C GLU A 31 8.54 -16.47 -0.17
N VAL A 32 8.11 -15.34 -0.72
CA VAL A 32 6.74 -15.21 -1.22
C VAL A 32 6.57 -16.09 -2.45
N SER A 33 5.75 -17.13 -2.31
CA SER A 33 5.41 -18.04 -3.41
C SER A 33 4.60 -17.29 -4.48
N LEU A 34 4.52 -17.84 -5.68
CA LEU A 34 3.66 -17.27 -6.71
C LEU A 34 2.18 -17.33 -6.31
N GLU A 35 1.77 -18.33 -5.54
CA GLU A 35 0.42 -18.46 -5.00
C GLU A 35 0.07 -17.31 -4.07
N ASP A 36 1.00 -16.95 -3.18
CA ASP A 36 0.85 -15.87 -2.20
C ASP A 36 1.13 -14.47 -2.78
N ALA A 37 1.57 -14.37 -4.04
CA ALA A 37 1.89 -13.11 -4.68
C ALA A 37 0.65 -12.29 -5.06
N ALA A 38 0.80 -10.96 -5.08
CA ALA A 38 -0.24 -10.00 -5.43
C ALA A 38 -0.95 -10.35 -6.74
N SER A 39 -2.27 -10.32 -6.71
CA SER A 39 -3.15 -10.80 -7.77
C SER A 39 -3.85 -9.68 -8.52
N CYS A 40 -4.27 -9.97 -9.75
CA CYS A 40 -5.06 -9.06 -10.59
C CYS A 40 -6.15 -9.81 -11.34
N LEU A 41 -7.21 -9.08 -11.72
CA LEU A 41 -8.28 -9.61 -12.56
C LEU A 41 -7.86 -9.61 -14.02
N ILE A 42 -7.96 -10.76 -14.68
CA ILE A 42 -7.72 -10.91 -16.12
C ILE A 42 -9.00 -11.38 -16.78
N ILE A 43 -9.38 -10.70 -17.86
CA ILE A 43 -10.61 -11.00 -18.62
C ILE A 43 -10.27 -11.53 -20.02
N SER A 44 -11.00 -12.56 -20.43
CA SER A 44 -11.04 -13.01 -21.82
C SER A 44 -12.48 -13.18 -22.26
N GLU A 45 -12.78 -12.79 -23.51
CA GLU A 45 -14.14 -12.79 -24.03
C GLU A 45 -14.27 -13.62 -25.30
N TYR A 46 -15.44 -14.25 -25.44
CA TYR A 46 -15.82 -14.97 -26.64
C TYR A 46 -17.25 -14.56 -27.06
N LYS A 47 -17.44 -14.30 -28.35
CA LYS A 47 -18.76 -13.94 -28.91
C LYS A 47 -19.25 -15.03 -29.82
N LEU A 48 -20.52 -15.44 -29.68
CA LEU A 48 -21.15 -16.48 -30.48
C LEU A 48 -22.55 -16.05 -30.92
N LYS A 49 -22.95 -16.54 -32.09
CA LYS A 49 -24.34 -16.50 -32.56
C LYS A 49 -25.10 -17.77 -32.12
N GLY A 50 -26.41 -17.66 -32.04
CA GLY A 50 -27.23 -18.82 -31.65
C GLY A 50 -27.05 -20.00 -32.59
N GLY A 51 -26.89 -21.18 -32.01
CA GLY A 51 -26.58 -22.40 -32.72
C GLY A 51 -25.10 -22.66 -32.97
N GLU A 52 -24.24 -21.67 -32.86
CA GLU A 52 -22.80 -21.87 -32.97
C GLU A 52 -22.23 -22.76 -31.88
N HIS A 53 -21.26 -23.54 -32.26
CA HIS A 53 -20.56 -24.45 -31.38
C HIS A 53 -19.14 -23.93 -31.15
N LEU A 54 -18.84 -23.58 -29.90
CA LEU A 54 -17.50 -23.14 -29.49
C LEU A 54 -16.72 -24.32 -28.91
N ARG A 55 -15.59 -24.59 -29.53
CA ARG A 55 -14.59 -25.53 -29.00
C ARG A 55 -13.26 -24.80 -28.89
N VAL A 56 -12.93 -24.36 -27.68
CA VAL A 56 -11.76 -23.49 -27.44
C VAL A 56 -11.11 -23.84 -26.12
N LYS A 57 -9.80 -23.59 -26.04
CA LYS A 57 -9.11 -23.54 -24.76
C LYS A 57 -9.39 -22.20 -24.12
N VAL A 58 -9.98 -22.22 -22.92
CA VAL A 58 -10.27 -21.03 -22.12
C VAL A 58 -8.98 -20.63 -21.41
N GLU A 59 -8.33 -19.60 -21.90
CA GLU A 59 -7.06 -19.13 -21.39
C GLU A 59 -6.97 -17.60 -21.45
N PRO A 60 -6.11 -16.97 -20.61
CA PRO A 60 -5.90 -15.52 -20.67
C PRO A 60 -5.40 -15.07 -22.04
N GLY A 61 -5.90 -13.91 -22.50
CA GLY A 61 -5.39 -13.27 -23.73
C GLY A 61 -3.95 -12.80 -23.58
N ASP A 62 -3.58 -12.35 -22.39
CA ASP A 62 -2.20 -11.96 -22.07
C ASP A 62 -1.30 -13.19 -21.95
N LYS A 63 -0.28 -13.24 -22.82
CA LYS A 63 0.67 -14.36 -22.87
C LYS A 63 1.47 -14.51 -21.57
N THR A 64 1.75 -13.41 -20.87
CA THR A 64 2.51 -13.44 -19.60
C THR A 64 1.72 -14.11 -18.49
N GLN A 65 0.40 -14.11 -18.58
CA GLN A 65 -0.52 -14.67 -17.59
C GLN A 65 -0.87 -16.16 -17.84
N LYS A 66 -0.62 -16.67 -19.05
CA LYS A 66 -1.01 -18.05 -19.42
C LYS A 66 -0.48 -19.15 -18.50
N ALA A 67 0.71 -18.93 -17.92
CA ALA A 67 1.32 -19.88 -17.01
C ALA A 67 0.89 -19.74 -15.53
N HIS A 68 0.21 -18.64 -15.20
CA HIS A 68 0.02 -18.23 -13.80
C HIS A 68 -1.45 -18.01 -13.45
N ALA A 69 -2.26 -17.56 -14.41
CA ALA A 69 -3.65 -17.23 -14.15
C ALA A 69 -4.51 -18.50 -13.99
N VAL A 70 -5.38 -18.46 -13.00
CA VAL A 70 -6.34 -19.52 -12.70
C VAL A 70 -7.74 -19.04 -13.05
N LEU A 71 -8.50 -19.85 -13.80
CA LEU A 71 -9.90 -19.54 -14.12
C LEU A 71 -10.74 -19.51 -12.84
N SER A 72 -11.30 -18.34 -12.53
CA SER A 72 -12.19 -18.15 -11.40
C SER A 72 -13.65 -18.38 -11.79
N ARG A 73 -14.10 -17.80 -12.90
CA ARG A 73 -15.47 -17.95 -13.45
C ARG A 73 -15.44 -17.89 -14.97
N LEU A 74 -16.34 -18.64 -15.59
CA LEU A 74 -16.71 -18.48 -16.99
C LEU A 74 -18.23 -18.27 -17.06
N MET A 75 -18.63 -17.03 -17.35
CA MET A 75 -20.05 -16.64 -17.42
C MET A 75 -20.50 -16.41 -18.85
N GLY A 76 -21.69 -16.88 -19.18
CA GLY A 76 -22.32 -16.67 -20.48
C GLY A 76 -23.54 -15.76 -20.38
N PHE A 77 -23.58 -14.71 -21.20
CA PHE A 77 -24.65 -13.73 -21.24
C PHE A 77 -25.28 -13.70 -22.62
N SER A 78 -26.60 -13.83 -22.69
CA SER A 78 -27.33 -13.73 -23.96
C SER A 78 -27.97 -12.36 -24.15
N ASP A 79 -28.20 -11.96 -25.40
CA ASP A 79 -28.99 -10.77 -25.77
C ASP A 79 -30.47 -10.85 -25.34
N LYS A 80 -30.89 -11.97 -24.77
CA LYS A 80 -32.24 -12.21 -24.22
C LYS A 80 -32.28 -12.18 -22.69
N GLY A 81 -31.22 -11.71 -22.04
CA GLY A 81 -31.13 -11.58 -20.58
C GLY A 81 -30.89 -12.92 -19.84
N ILE A 82 -30.40 -13.96 -20.52
CA ILE A 82 -30.05 -15.23 -19.87
C ILE A 82 -28.58 -15.10 -19.37
N CYS A 83 -28.35 -15.39 -18.10
CA CYS A 83 -27.05 -15.55 -17.50
C CYS A 83 -26.81 -17.02 -17.13
N LEU A 84 -25.63 -17.56 -17.49
CA LEU A 84 -25.27 -18.97 -17.23
C LEU A 84 -23.85 -19.03 -16.65
N ASP A 85 -23.67 -19.78 -15.58
CA ASP A 85 -22.34 -20.18 -15.14
C ASP A 85 -21.89 -21.43 -15.94
N LEU A 86 -20.83 -21.27 -16.70
CA LEU A 86 -20.21 -22.28 -17.52
C LEU A 86 -18.87 -22.78 -16.96
N THR A 87 -18.47 -22.33 -15.79
CA THR A 87 -17.17 -22.66 -15.16
C THR A 87 -16.93 -24.16 -15.12
N LEU A 88 -17.90 -24.93 -14.67
CA LEU A 88 -17.82 -26.40 -14.59
C LEU A 88 -17.92 -27.12 -15.94
N LYS A 89 -18.15 -26.39 -17.05
CA LYS A 89 -18.12 -26.95 -18.41
C LYS A 89 -16.72 -26.92 -19.03
N VAL A 90 -15.78 -26.22 -18.38
CA VAL A 90 -14.36 -26.23 -18.75
C VAL A 90 -13.73 -27.49 -18.16
N ASP A 91 -13.14 -28.31 -18.99
CA ASP A 91 -12.51 -29.57 -18.56
C ASP A 91 -11.15 -29.34 -17.87
N SER A 92 -10.55 -30.40 -17.36
CA SER A 92 -9.24 -30.35 -16.68
C SER A 92 -8.06 -29.92 -17.57
N LYS A 93 -8.26 -29.90 -18.91
CA LYS A 93 -7.29 -29.41 -19.88
C LYS A 93 -7.56 -27.94 -20.27
N GLY A 94 -8.55 -27.30 -19.62
CA GLY A 94 -8.99 -25.96 -19.90
C GLY A 94 -9.86 -25.84 -21.16
N MET A 95 -10.40 -26.95 -21.69
CA MET A 95 -11.22 -26.92 -22.91
C MET A 95 -12.68 -26.69 -22.58
N LEU A 96 -13.27 -25.70 -23.23
CA LEU A 96 -14.73 -25.52 -23.32
C LEU A 96 -15.24 -26.15 -24.60
N ASN A 97 -16.26 -26.99 -24.48
CA ASN A 97 -17.03 -27.53 -25.59
C ASN A 97 -18.49 -27.21 -25.34
N TRP A 98 -18.99 -26.13 -25.93
CA TRP A 98 -20.33 -25.61 -25.62
C TRP A 98 -21.06 -25.13 -26.87
N LYS A 99 -22.33 -25.43 -26.98
CA LYS A 99 -23.21 -24.98 -28.06
C LYS A 99 -24.13 -23.88 -27.58
N ALA A 100 -24.09 -22.71 -28.22
CA ALA A 100 -24.94 -21.58 -27.91
C ALA A 100 -26.40 -21.90 -28.24
N SER A 101 -27.34 -21.59 -27.32
CA SER A 101 -28.77 -21.60 -27.58
C SER A 101 -29.17 -20.42 -28.49
N LYS A 102 -30.46 -20.24 -28.79
CA LYS A 102 -30.92 -19.10 -29.62
C LYS A 102 -30.52 -17.74 -29.01
N GLY A 103 -30.11 -16.81 -29.86
CA GLY A 103 -29.70 -15.46 -29.50
C GLY A 103 -28.20 -15.28 -29.67
N ASN A 104 -27.68 -14.04 -29.47
CA ASN A 104 -26.24 -13.76 -29.44
C ASN A 104 -25.74 -13.93 -28.02
N TRP A 105 -24.55 -14.49 -27.90
CA TRP A 105 -23.93 -14.78 -26.61
C TRP A 105 -22.57 -14.08 -26.47
N ARG A 106 -22.31 -13.52 -25.29
CA ARG A 106 -21.01 -13.04 -24.85
C ARG A 106 -20.57 -13.93 -23.68
N LEU A 107 -19.49 -14.69 -23.87
CA LEU A 107 -18.87 -15.43 -22.75
C LEU A 107 -17.74 -14.59 -22.19
N ILE A 108 -17.71 -14.46 -20.87
CA ILE A 108 -16.68 -13.72 -20.14
C ILE A 108 -16.00 -14.69 -19.20
N ALA A 109 -14.71 -14.92 -19.44
CA ALA A 109 -13.85 -15.69 -18.57
C ALA A 109 -13.07 -14.73 -17.66
N ALA A 110 -13.29 -14.83 -16.36
CA ALA A 110 -12.57 -14.09 -15.35
C ALA A 110 -11.52 -15.00 -14.70
N PHE A 111 -10.27 -14.56 -14.72
CA PHE A 111 -9.14 -15.28 -14.14
C PHE A 111 -8.53 -14.47 -13.01
N THR A 112 -8.10 -15.16 -11.96
CA THR A 112 -7.14 -14.63 -11.01
C THR A 112 -5.75 -14.73 -11.62
N GLY A 113 -5.23 -13.63 -12.10
CA GLY A 113 -3.84 -13.47 -12.57
C GLY A 113 -2.90 -13.02 -11.47
N LYS A 114 -1.63 -12.80 -11.82
CA LYS A 114 -0.59 -12.31 -10.91
C LYS A 114 0.02 -11.02 -11.42
N THR A 115 0.21 -10.03 -10.55
CA THR A 115 0.86 -8.77 -10.94
C THR A 115 2.32 -8.98 -11.34
N LEU A 116 2.95 -10.03 -10.81
CA LEU A 116 4.38 -10.36 -10.95
C LEU A 116 5.30 -9.24 -10.44
N GLN A 117 4.76 -8.29 -9.71
CA GLN A 117 5.53 -7.20 -9.13
C GLN A 117 6.55 -7.74 -8.12
N LYS A 118 7.75 -7.21 -8.22
CA LYS A 118 8.83 -7.45 -7.25
C LYS A 118 8.91 -6.30 -6.26
N VAL A 119 9.42 -6.59 -5.07
CA VAL A 119 9.74 -5.55 -4.08
C VAL A 119 10.72 -4.53 -4.66
N LYS A 120 10.54 -3.28 -4.30
CA LYS A 120 11.44 -2.20 -4.70
C LYS A 120 12.69 -2.18 -3.82
N ARG A 121 13.82 -1.83 -4.41
CA ARG A 121 15.08 -1.55 -3.71
C ARG A 121 15.54 -2.64 -2.75
N ALA A 122 15.18 -3.88 -3.00
CA ALA A 122 15.71 -5.01 -2.24
C ALA A 122 17.24 -5.06 -2.31
N ALA A 123 17.87 -5.41 -1.20
CA ALA A 123 19.30 -5.74 -1.23
C ALA A 123 19.54 -6.98 -2.11
N PRO A 124 20.74 -7.18 -2.67
CA PRO A 124 21.07 -8.37 -3.45
C PRO A 124 20.70 -9.66 -2.70
N GLY A 125 19.92 -10.53 -3.36
CA GLY A 125 19.37 -11.76 -2.77
C GLY A 125 18.06 -11.55 -1.98
N GLY A 126 17.60 -10.32 -1.84
CA GLY A 126 16.31 -9.98 -1.24
C GLY A 126 15.16 -9.80 -2.25
N GLU A 127 15.44 -9.96 -3.54
CA GLU A 127 14.45 -9.78 -4.59
C GLU A 127 13.38 -10.87 -4.49
N GLY A 128 12.12 -10.47 -4.45
CA GLY A 128 11.00 -11.40 -4.33
C GLY A 128 9.68 -10.79 -4.79
N TYR A 129 8.64 -11.58 -4.80
CA TYR A 129 7.31 -11.09 -5.13
C TYR A 129 6.75 -10.25 -3.98
N VAL A 130 5.97 -9.21 -4.37
CA VAL A 130 5.09 -8.52 -3.44
C VAL A 130 3.95 -9.47 -3.08
N MET A 131 3.61 -9.58 -1.80
CA MET A 131 2.55 -10.47 -1.34
C MET A 131 1.14 -9.95 -1.68
N ASP A 132 0.15 -10.84 -1.67
CA ASP A 132 -1.26 -10.48 -1.81
C ASP A 132 -1.80 -9.94 -0.48
N HIS A 133 -1.93 -8.62 -0.40
CA HIS A 133 -2.43 -7.92 0.80
C HIS A 133 -3.94 -8.09 1.02
N PHE A 134 -4.68 -8.58 0.03
CA PHE A 134 -6.11 -8.85 0.15
C PHE A 134 -6.41 -10.27 0.63
N SER A 135 -5.41 -11.14 0.67
CA SER A 135 -5.54 -12.55 1.05
C SER A 135 -5.10 -12.78 2.49
N GLU A 136 -6.05 -13.09 3.37
CA GLU A 136 -5.77 -13.50 4.75
C GLU A 136 -4.67 -14.57 4.83
N LYS A 137 -4.77 -15.60 3.96
CA LYS A 137 -3.81 -16.70 3.93
C LYS A 137 -2.41 -16.29 3.50
N SER A 138 -2.29 -15.39 2.52
CA SER A 138 -0.99 -14.89 2.06
C SER A 138 -0.31 -14.07 3.16
N VAL A 139 -1.06 -13.25 3.89
CA VAL A 139 -0.55 -12.49 5.02
C VAL A 139 -0.13 -13.41 6.16
N GLU A 140 -0.95 -14.42 6.51
CA GLU A 140 -0.60 -15.44 7.51
C GLU A 140 0.72 -16.14 7.15
N ASN A 141 0.84 -16.65 5.92
CA ASN A 141 2.05 -17.31 5.43
C ASN A 141 3.27 -16.38 5.49
N TYR A 142 3.05 -15.10 5.17
CA TYR A 142 4.10 -14.09 5.20
C TYR A 142 4.61 -13.82 6.62
N LEU A 143 3.73 -13.68 7.60
CA LEU A 143 4.07 -13.40 8.98
C LEU A 143 4.68 -14.59 9.70
N ALA A 144 4.23 -15.80 9.41
CA ALA A 144 4.72 -17.04 10.02
C ALA A 144 6.24 -17.24 9.87
N ARG A 145 6.86 -16.72 8.81
CA ARG A 145 8.32 -16.77 8.62
C ARG A 145 9.07 -15.95 9.68
N PHE A 146 8.49 -14.82 10.10
CA PHE A 146 9.08 -13.98 11.15
C PHE A 146 8.96 -14.66 12.50
N ASP A 147 7.83 -15.30 12.81
CA ASP A 147 7.66 -16.11 14.01
C ASP A 147 8.78 -17.16 14.11
N LYS A 148 9.01 -17.88 13.02
CA LYS A 148 10.08 -18.86 12.93
C LYS A 148 11.48 -18.24 13.09
N ALA A 149 11.72 -17.09 12.46
CA ALA A 149 13.01 -16.43 12.51
C ALA A 149 13.31 -15.88 13.92
N PHE A 150 12.38 -15.23 14.56
CA PHE A 150 12.53 -14.70 15.93
C PHE A 150 12.67 -15.84 16.95
N SER A 151 11.83 -16.87 16.87
CA SER A 151 11.89 -18.04 17.74
C SER A 151 13.26 -18.75 17.64
N ASN A 152 13.75 -18.98 16.42
CA ASN A 152 15.03 -19.66 16.19
C ASN A 152 16.23 -18.82 16.65
N SER A 153 16.20 -17.51 16.43
CA SER A 153 17.31 -16.61 16.74
C SER A 153 17.34 -16.17 18.21
N LYS A 154 16.22 -16.29 18.92
CA LYS A 154 16.04 -15.77 20.29
C LYS A 154 16.42 -14.29 20.42
N VAL A 155 16.07 -13.51 19.41
CA VAL A 155 16.21 -12.05 19.40
C VAL A 155 14.88 -11.44 19.84
N SER A 156 14.92 -10.35 20.59
CA SER A 156 13.70 -9.61 21.00
C SER A 156 13.02 -9.01 19.78
N TYR A 157 11.71 -8.89 19.86
CA TYR A 157 10.95 -8.15 18.85
C TYR A 157 11.30 -6.65 18.88
N PRO A 158 11.16 -5.91 17.79
CA PRO A 158 11.37 -4.45 17.76
C PRO A 158 10.30 -3.74 18.58
N HIS A 159 10.47 -2.43 18.79
CA HIS A 159 9.45 -1.61 19.44
C HIS A 159 8.22 -1.47 18.55
N ASN A 160 8.43 -1.11 17.28
CA ASN A 160 7.39 -1.13 16.26
C ASN A 160 7.81 -2.00 15.08
N PHE A 161 6.82 -2.62 14.44
CA PHE A 161 6.96 -3.02 13.06
C PHE A 161 6.49 -1.88 12.15
N PHE A 162 7.23 -1.65 11.08
CA PHE A 162 6.98 -0.58 10.13
C PHE A 162 6.51 -1.15 8.78
N ASN A 163 5.49 -0.52 8.21
CA ASN A 163 5.08 -0.70 6.82
C ASN A 163 5.17 0.63 6.09
N ASP A 164 5.93 0.63 5.01
CA ASP A 164 6.15 1.72 4.08
C ASP A 164 4.93 1.94 3.17
N SER A 165 4.96 2.97 2.33
CA SER A 165 3.88 3.33 1.41
C SER A 165 3.36 2.15 0.60
N TYR A 166 2.03 2.14 0.40
CA TYR A 166 1.38 1.09 -0.37
C TYR A 166 1.58 1.33 -1.87
N GLU A 167 2.54 0.65 -2.44
CA GLU A 167 2.90 0.75 -3.84
C GLU A 167 2.70 -0.58 -4.60
N VAL A 168 1.58 -1.24 -4.34
CA VAL A 168 1.22 -2.51 -4.99
C VAL A 168 0.45 -2.21 -6.28
N TYR A 169 1.16 -2.13 -7.37
CA TYR A 169 0.59 -1.72 -8.65
C TYR A 169 -0.22 -2.83 -9.30
N LYS A 170 -1.39 -2.47 -9.85
CA LYS A 170 -2.31 -3.37 -10.56
C LYS A 170 -2.83 -4.53 -9.70
N ALA A 171 -2.68 -4.48 -8.39
CA ALA A 171 -3.31 -5.43 -7.49
C ALA A 171 -4.75 -4.99 -7.27
N ASP A 172 -5.66 -5.58 -7.99
CA ASP A 172 -7.09 -5.26 -8.01
C ASP A 172 -7.96 -6.49 -7.78
N TRP A 173 -7.36 -7.60 -7.35
CA TRP A 173 -8.04 -8.87 -7.19
C TRP A 173 -7.37 -9.78 -6.16
N THR A 174 -8.11 -10.80 -5.70
CA THR A 174 -7.60 -11.91 -4.89
C THR A 174 -8.34 -13.20 -5.22
N PRO A 175 -7.81 -14.39 -4.98
CA PRO A 175 -8.41 -15.66 -5.40
C PRO A 175 -9.87 -15.88 -4.99
N ARG A 176 -10.29 -15.38 -3.82
CA ARG A 176 -11.65 -15.54 -3.28
C ARG A 176 -12.54 -14.31 -3.47
N PHE A 177 -12.19 -13.42 -4.37
CA PHE A 177 -12.87 -12.13 -4.47
C PHE A 177 -14.37 -12.25 -4.77
N PHE A 178 -14.79 -13.13 -5.66
CA PHE A 178 -16.24 -13.31 -5.95
C PHE A 178 -17.03 -13.75 -4.73
N GLU A 179 -16.48 -14.66 -3.94
CA GLU A 179 -17.11 -15.15 -2.71
C GLU A 179 -17.18 -14.04 -1.65
N GLU A 180 -16.10 -13.31 -1.45
CA GLU A 180 -16.03 -12.19 -0.50
C GLU A 180 -16.97 -11.05 -0.90
N PHE A 181 -17.00 -10.71 -2.18
CA PHE A 181 -17.93 -9.71 -2.71
C PHE A 181 -19.40 -10.14 -2.46
N ALA A 182 -19.76 -11.36 -2.82
CA ALA A 182 -21.13 -11.84 -2.64
C ALA A 182 -21.56 -11.87 -1.16
N LEU A 183 -20.62 -12.24 -0.27
CA LEU A 183 -20.85 -12.26 1.18
C LEU A 183 -21.12 -10.84 1.73
N ARG A 184 -20.34 -9.85 1.27
CA ARG A 184 -20.36 -8.48 1.79
C ARG A 184 -21.44 -7.61 1.15
N ARG A 185 -21.68 -7.78 -0.15
CA ARG A 185 -22.60 -6.92 -0.94
C ARG A 185 -23.97 -7.54 -1.14
N GLY A 186 -24.14 -8.83 -0.87
CA GLY A 186 -25.44 -9.52 -0.95
C GLY A 186 -25.88 -9.89 -2.37
N TYR A 187 -25.00 -9.73 -3.37
CA TYR A 187 -25.24 -10.17 -4.75
C TYR A 187 -23.94 -10.65 -5.39
N LYS A 188 -24.03 -11.35 -6.53
CA LYS A 188 -22.89 -11.96 -7.18
C LYS A 188 -22.35 -11.07 -8.31
N LEU A 189 -21.14 -10.56 -8.16
CA LEU A 189 -20.49 -9.73 -9.17
C LEU A 189 -20.37 -10.44 -10.52
N GLU A 190 -20.11 -11.76 -10.51
CA GLU A 190 -19.94 -12.55 -11.72
C GLU A 190 -21.21 -12.56 -12.61
N GLU A 191 -22.39 -12.38 -12.05
CA GLU A 191 -23.65 -12.30 -12.79
C GLU A 191 -23.84 -10.94 -13.50
N HIS A 192 -23.00 -9.95 -13.18
CA HIS A 192 -23.02 -8.57 -13.67
C HIS A 192 -21.74 -8.14 -14.40
N LEU A 193 -20.91 -9.11 -14.84
CA LEU A 193 -19.66 -8.79 -15.51
C LEU A 193 -19.80 -7.90 -16.75
N PRO A 194 -20.85 -8.00 -17.60
CA PRO A 194 -21.02 -7.10 -18.75
C PRO A 194 -21.14 -5.63 -18.35
N GLU A 195 -21.86 -5.36 -17.25
CA GLU A 195 -22.06 -4.02 -16.69
C GLU A 195 -20.79 -3.54 -15.97
N PHE A 196 -20.16 -4.41 -15.17
CA PHE A 196 -18.93 -4.12 -14.44
C PHE A 196 -17.78 -3.72 -15.37
N LEU A 197 -17.66 -4.40 -16.51
CA LEU A 197 -16.62 -4.14 -17.52
C LEU A 197 -17.02 -3.08 -18.55
N SER A 198 -18.19 -2.45 -18.40
CA SER A 198 -18.67 -1.45 -19.36
C SER A 198 -17.93 -0.13 -19.22
N GLU A 199 -17.52 0.45 -20.35
CA GLU A 199 -17.02 1.83 -20.38
C GLU A 199 -18.15 2.87 -20.22
N VAL A 200 -19.41 2.45 -20.45
CA VAL A 200 -20.58 3.32 -20.30
C VAL A 200 -21.02 3.34 -18.84
N ARG A 201 -20.96 4.50 -18.23
CA ARG A 201 -21.37 4.72 -16.84
C ARG A 201 -22.87 4.93 -16.77
N SER A 202 -23.53 4.10 -16.01
CA SER A 202 -24.91 4.26 -15.50
C SER A 202 -24.85 4.37 -13.98
N ASP A 203 -25.95 4.78 -13.37
CA ASP A 203 -26.07 4.80 -11.91
C ASP A 203 -25.79 3.39 -11.30
N ASN A 204 -26.35 2.33 -11.93
CA ASN A 204 -26.10 0.96 -11.49
C ASN A 204 -24.63 0.56 -11.61
N THR A 205 -23.96 0.92 -12.72
CA THR A 205 -22.53 0.66 -12.89
C THR A 205 -21.69 1.41 -11.86
N ALA A 206 -22.03 2.67 -11.56
CA ALA A 206 -21.33 3.47 -10.56
C ALA A 206 -21.45 2.85 -9.16
N ARG A 207 -22.64 2.41 -8.77
CA ARG A 207 -22.88 1.69 -7.50
C ARG A 207 -22.07 0.39 -7.42
N MET A 208 -22.10 -0.40 -8.48
CA MET A 208 -21.34 -1.66 -8.53
C MET A 208 -19.83 -1.45 -8.41
N ILE A 209 -19.28 -0.39 -9.02
CA ILE A 209 -17.87 -0.01 -8.89
C ILE A 209 -17.56 0.46 -7.46
N SER A 210 -18.47 1.19 -6.83
CA SER A 210 -18.34 1.55 -5.41
C SER A 210 -18.31 0.30 -4.52
N ASP A 211 -19.24 -0.63 -4.71
CA ASP A 211 -19.28 -1.91 -3.97
C ASP A 211 -18.01 -2.75 -4.16
N TYR A 212 -17.48 -2.76 -5.39
CA TYR A 212 -16.21 -3.44 -5.69
C TYR A 212 -15.04 -2.79 -4.93
N ARG A 213 -14.91 -1.46 -4.96
CA ARG A 213 -13.85 -0.72 -4.27
C ARG A 213 -13.97 -0.82 -2.75
N GLU A 214 -15.18 -0.77 -2.24
CA GLU A 214 -15.45 -0.98 -0.82
C GLU A 214 -15.04 -2.39 -0.37
N THR A 215 -15.35 -3.43 -1.18
CA THR A 215 -14.91 -4.79 -0.90
C THR A 215 -13.39 -4.90 -0.86
N MET A 216 -12.69 -4.28 -1.81
CA MET A 216 -11.22 -4.24 -1.80
C MET A 216 -10.67 -3.53 -0.55
N ALA A 217 -11.27 -2.41 -0.16
CA ALA A 217 -10.88 -1.63 1.01
C ALA A 217 -11.05 -2.44 2.32
N GLU A 218 -12.18 -3.10 2.48
CA GLU A 218 -12.45 -3.97 3.63
C GLU A 218 -11.47 -5.15 3.70
N LEU A 219 -11.21 -5.82 2.56
CA LEU A 219 -10.24 -6.91 2.51
C LEU A 219 -8.82 -6.44 2.88
N LEU A 220 -8.40 -5.27 2.41
CA LEU A 220 -7.10 -4.71 2.77
C LEU A 220 -7.02 -4.40 4.27
N GLN A 221 -8.07 -3.80 4.82
CA GLN A 221 -8.11 -3.46 6.24
C GLN A 221 -8.12 -4.72 7.13
N GLU A 222 -8.98 -5.67 6.84
CA GLU A 222 -9.17 -6.86 7.67
C GLU A 222 -8.00 -7.85 7.53
N ASN A 223 -7.68 -8.21 6.28
CA ASN A 223 -6.73 -9.27 6.00
C ASN A 223 -5.27 -8.85 6.10
N PHE A 224 -4.97 -7.55 5.91
CA PHE A 224 -3.61 -7.06 6.06
C PHE A 224 -3.44 -6.17 7.28
N THR A 225 -4.01 -4.98 7.30
CA THR A 225 -3.66 -3.97 8.30
C THR A 225 -4.00 -4.43 9.72
N LYS A 226 -5.20 -4.99 9.91
CA LYS A 226 -5.66 -5.50 11.20
C LYS A 226 -4.91 -6.78 11.59
N GLN A 227 -4.80 -7.75 10.69
CA GLN A 227 -4.12 -9.02 10.95
C GLN A 227 -2.64 -8.80 11.31
N TRP A 228 -1.95 -7.92 10.59
CA TRP A 228 -0.57 -7.56 10.87
C TRP A 228 -0.42 -6.82 12.22
N THR A 229 -1.35 -5.92 12.54
CA THR A 229 -1.36 -5.20 13.83
C THR A 229 -1.60 -6.17 15.00
N GLU A 230 -2.58 -7.07 14.88
CA GLU A 230 -2.85 -8.08 15.90
C GLU A 230 -1.68 -9.05 16.08
N TRP A 231 -1.03 -9.44 14.98
CA TRP A 231 0.20 -10.24 15.04
C TRP A 231 1.32 -9.50 15.78
N ALA A 232 1.57 -8.23 15.49
CA ALA A 232 2.56 -7.43 16.19
C ALA A 232 2.26 -7.33 17.70
N HIS A 233 1.00 -7.07 18.05
CA HIS A 233 0.55 -7.01 19.45
C HIS A 233 0.72 -8.34 20.18
N SER A 234 0.51 -9.48 19.53
CA SER A 234 0.73 -10.80 20.11
C SER A 234 2.19 -11.04 20.53
N HIS A 235 3.12 -10.27 19.96
CA HIS A 235 4.55 -10.27 20.29
C HIS A 235 4.99 -9.10 21.16
N GLY A 236 4.05 -8.29 21.67
CA GLY A 236 4.33 -7.11 22.49
C GLY A 236 4.94 -5.94 21.72
N ALA A 237 4.92 -5.98 20.40
CA ALA A 237 5.33 -4.89 19.52
C ALA A 237 4.11 -4.06 19.08
N LYS A 238 4.35 -2.85 18.58
CA LYS A 238 3.35 -1.98 17.97
C LYS A 238 3.52 -1.91 16.47
N THR A 239 2.61 -1.21 15.78
CA THR A 239 2.66 -0.99 14.34
C THR A 239 2.74 0.49 13.99
N ARG A 240 3.60 0.81 13.01
CA ARG A 240 3.71 2.11 12.37
C ARG A 240 3.49 1.92 10.87
N ASN A 241 2.55 2.66 10.29
CA ASN A 241 2.07 2.38 8.93
C ASN A 241 1.86 3.62 8.11
N GLN A 242 2.36 3.57 6.88
CA GLN A 242 2.00 4.47 5.79
C GLN A 242 0.89 3.82 4.96
N ALA A 243 -0.33 4.35 5.09
CA ALA A 243 -1.48 3.79 4.37
C ALA A 243 -1.71 4.45 3.01
N HIS A 244 -1.06 5.58 2.72
CA HIS A 244 -1.19 6.28 1.44
C HIS A 244 -0.75 5.41 0.26
N GLY A 245 -1.31 5.67 -0.90
CA GLY A 245 -1.16 4.84 -2.09
C GLY A 245 -2.06 3.61 -2.14
N SER A 246 -2.75 3.26 -1.04
CA SER A 246 -3.64 2.11 -1.00
C SER A 246 -5.02 2.40 -1.62
N PRO A 247 -5.74 1.36 -2.09
CA PRO A 247 -7.10 1.52 -2.61
C PRO A 247 -8.16 1.64 -1.52
N GLY A 248 -7.76 1.64 -0.24
CA GLY A 248 -8.70 1.68 0.90
C GLY A 248 -9.06 3.08 1.37
N ASN A 249 -9.95 3.14 2.35
CA ASN A 249 -10.20 4.35 3.11
C ASN A 249 -9.02 4.64 4.04
N LEU A 250 -8.25 5.68 3.76
CA LEU A 250 -7.03 6.01 4.52
C LEU A 250 -7.33 6.28 6.00
N ILE A 251 -8.48 6.90 6.33
CA ILE A 251 -8.87 7.15 7.72
C ILE A 251 -9.00 5.83 8.48
N ASP A 252 -9.67 4.84 7.92
CA ASP A 252 -9.87 3.54 8.57
C ASP A 252 -8.56 2.76 8.70
N LEU A 253 -7.74 2.78 7.66
CA LEU A 253 -6.43 2.10 7.65
C LEU A 253 -5.47 2.72 8.68
N TYR A 254 -5.40 4.04 8.76
CA TYR A 254 -4.59 4.74 9.76
C TYR A 254 -5.14 4.55 11.19
N ALA A 255 -6.47 4.52 11.36
CA ALA A 255 -7.07 4.30 12.68
C ALA A 255 -6.80 2.88 13.22
N THR A 256 -6.53 1.91 12.35
CA THR A 256 -6.30 0.51 12.72
C THR A 256 -4.94 0.28 13.38
N VAL A 257 -3.91 1.07 13.04
CA VAL A 257 -2.53 0.89 13.54
C VAL A 257 -2.22 1.74 14.77
N ASP A 258 -1.11 1.49 15.45
CA ASP A 258 -0.74 2.24 16.66
C ASP A 258 -0.19 3.62 16.35
N VAL A 259 0.61 3.74 15.29
CA VAL A 259 1.24 4.99 14.85
C VAL A 259 0.94 5.21 13.38
N PRO A 260 -0.08 6.01 13.06
CA PRO A 260 -0.31 6.49 11.70
C PRO A 260 0.86 7.34 11.23
N GLU A 261 1.34 7.09 10.01
CA GLU A 261 2.46 7.81 9.42
C GLU A 261 2.09 8.39 8.06
N CYS A 262 2.28 9.70 7.89
CA CYS A 262 2.26 10.35 6.58
C CYS A 262 3.67 10.47 6.01
N GLU A 263 3.79 10.87 4.75
CA GLU A 263 5.05 11.10 4.07
C GLU A 263 5.04 12.46 3.39
N GLY A 264 6.15 13.19 3.48
CA GLY A 264 6.42 14.37 2.69
C GLY A 264 7.45 14.04 1.61
N PHE A 265 7.03 14.05 0.36
CA PHE A 265 7.83 13.63 -0.78
C PHE A 265 8.19 14.80 -1.68
N GLY A 266 9.47 15.20 -1.68
CA GLY A 266 9.97 16.29 -2.48
C GLY A 266 9.99 17.65 -1.77
N ILE A 267 10.46 18.67 -2.47
CA ILE A 267 10.71 20.02 -1.95
C ILE A 267 9.55 20.94 -2.32
N SER A 268 8.81 21.40 -1.32
CA SER A 268 7.75 22.38 -1.51
C SER A 268 8.28 23.83 -1.62
N ASP A 269 7.61 24.62 -2.46
CA ASP A 269 7.81 26.07 -2.51
C ASP A 269 6.97 26.76 -1.43
N PHE A 270 7.60 27.11 -0.32
CA PHE A 270 6.96 27.85 0.77
C PHE A 270 6.87 29.36 0.52
N ASN A 271 7.28 29.84 -0.66
CA ASN A 271 7.32 31.26 -1.02
C ASN A 271 8.11 32.12 -0.01
N ILE A 272 9.12 31.56 0.62
CA ILE A 272 10.00 32.25 1.56
C ILE A 272 11.17 32.88 0.80
N LYS A 273 11.33 34.19 0.95
CA LYS A 273 12.43 34.95 0.32
C LYS A 273 13.79 34.40 0.77
N GLY A 274 14.65 34.07 -0.19
CA GLY A 274 16.01 33.60 0.05
C GLY A 274 16.17 32.08 0.15
N LEU A 275 15.07 31.32 0.16
CA LEU A 275 15.19 29.87 -0.03
C LEU A 275 15.53 29.53 -1.48
N ARG A 276 16.30 28.48 -1.66
CA ARG A 276 16.63 27.95 -2.99
C ARG A 276 15.33 27.48 -3.67
N LYS A 277 15.16 27.89 -4.93
CA LYS A 277 14.17 27.37 -5.85
C LYS A 277 14.88 26.87 -7.10
N ASP A 278 14.55 25.68 -7.54
CA ASP A 278 15.10 25.09 -8.74
C ASP A 278 14.03 24.22 -9.46
N SER A 279 14.43 23.48 -10.48
CA SER A 279 13.52 22.64 -11.27
C SER A 279 12.89 21.49 -10.50
N LEU A 280 13.36 21.18 -9.31
CA LEU A 280 12.83 20.13 -8.42
C LEU A 280 11.84 20.70 -7.41
N THR A 281 11.82 22.03 -7.22
CA THR A 281 10.89 22.68 -6.28
C THR A 281 9.51 22.77 -6.91
N ARG A 282 8.49 22.27 -6.20
CA ARG A 282 7.08 22.25 -6.65
C ARG A 282 6.21 23.12 -5.75
N SER A 283 5.08 23.57 -6.27
CA SER A 283 4.17 24.43 -5.49
C SER A 283 3.43 23.69 -4.38
N ASN A 284 3.19 22.39 -4.51
CA ASN A 284 2.40 21.59 -3.59
C ASN A 284 2.90 20.14 -3.54
N ASP A 285 4.19 19.94 -3.33
CA ASP A 285 4.73 18.57 -3.32
C ASP A 285 4.29 17.80 -2.07
N SER A 286 4.10 18.51 -0.95
CA SER A 286 3.48 17.96 0.26
C SER A 286 2.07 18.52 0.40
N ASP A 287 1.07 17.83 -0.15
CA ASP A 287 -0.32 18.25 -0.03
C ASP A 287 -0.79 18.12 1.42
N LEU A 288 -1.28 19.23 1.99
CA LEU A 288 -1.71 19.29 3.39
C LEU A 288 -2.83 18.28 3.70
N SER A 289 -3.72 18.03 2.76
CA SER A 289 -4.82 17.07 2.97
C SER A 289 -4.28 15.65 3.14
N MET A 290 -3.33 15.26 2.32
CA MET A 290 -2.68 13.95 2.40
C MET A 290 -1.93 13.78 3.72
N LEU A 291 -1.19 14.79 4.16
CA LEU A 291 -0.50 14.77 5.45
C LEU A 291 -1.48 14.64 6.63
N LYS A 292 -2.66 15.27 6.52
CA LYS A 292 -3.68 15.28 7.58
C LYS A 292 -4.49 13.98 7.70
N TYR A 293 -4.48 13.09 6.74
CA TYR A 293 -5.18 11.80 6.89
C TYR A 293 -4.67 11.02 8.11
N ALA A 294 -3.36 10.93 8.29
CA ALA A 294 -2.76 10.25 9.43
C ALA A 294 -3.16 10.89 10.77
N SER A 295 -3.04 12.22 10.88
CA SER A 295 -3.39 12.94 12.11
C SER A 295 -4.90 12.94 12.39
N SER A 296 -5.74 13.07 11.35
CA SER A 296 -7.19 13.01 11.51
C SER A 296 -7.64 11.65 12.05
N ALA A 297 -7.13 10.56 11.48
CA ALA A 297 -7.40 9.22 11.95
C ALA A 297 -6.92 9.00 13.40
N ALA A 298 -5.71 9.47 13.71
CA ALA A 298 -5.15 9.37 15.05
C ALA A 298 -6.00 10.12 16.09
N HIS A 299 -6.43 11.34 15.78
CA HIS A 299 -7.24 12.17 16.66
C HIS A 299 -8.60 11.51 16.96
N ILE A 300 -9.28 11.00 15.93
CA ILE A 300 -10.56 10.30 16.08
C ILE A 300 -10.41 9.01 16.87
N ALA A 301 -9.32 8.26 16.62
CA ALA A 301 -9.05 6.97 17.27
C ALA A 301 -8.33 7.11 18.64
N GLY A 302 -8.02 8.33 19.10
CA GLY A 302 -7.32 8.57 20.36
C GLY A 302 -5.87 8.06 20.40
N LYS A 303 -5.18 8.05 19.24
CA LYS A 303 -3.78 7.64 19.14
C LYS A 303 -2.85 8.77 19.59
N PRO A 304 -1.85 8.48 20.45
CA PRO A 304 -0.98 9.54 21.00
C PRO A 304 0.11 9.99 20.06
N TYR A 305 0.50 9.16 19.08
CA TYR A 305 1.59 9.44 18.17
C TYR A 305 1.12 9.48 16.73
N ILE A 306 1.54 10.50 16.03
CA ILE A 306 1.38 10.69 14.60
C ILE A 306 2.77 10.92 14.03
N SER A 307 3.23 10.04 13.17
CA SER A 307 4.56 10.17 12.60
C SER A 307 4.57 10.66 11.16
N SER A 308 5.74 11.07 10.71
CA SER A 308 6.00 11.36 9.32
C SER A 308 7.34 10.79 8.88
N GLU A 309 7.38 10.23 7.68
CA GLU A 309 8.60 10.11 6.92
C GLU A 309 8.91 11.49 6.34
N THR A 310 10.06 12.05 6.70
CA THR A 310 10.37 13.46 6.48
C THR A 310 11.68 13.60 5.71
N PHE A 311 11.71 14.50 4.74
CA PHE A 311 12.88 14.77 3.88
C PHE A 311 13.17 13.65 2.88
N THR A 312 12.18 12.93 2.42
CA THR A 312 12.28 11.97 1.30
C THR A 312 12.37 12.73 -0.02
N TRP A 313 13.43 13.51 -0.17
CA TRP A 313 13.60 14.43 -1.28
C TRP A 313 14.49 13.86 -2.37
N LEU A 314 13.96 13.78 -3.57
CA LEU A 314 14.68 13.25 -4.73
C LEU A 314 15.90 14.10 -5.04
N THR A 315 17.04 13.44 -5.26
CA THR A 315 18.31 14.05 -5.72
C THR A 315 18.89 15.16 -4.83
N GLU A 316 18.48 15.24 -3.57
CA GLU A 316 18.90 16.29 -2.63
C GLU A 316 20.21 15.95 -1.86
N HIS A 317 20.96 14.97 -2.32
CA HIS A 317 22.23 14.58 -1.70
C HIS A 317 23.18 15.77 -1.52
N PHE A 318 23.47 16.13 -0.26
CA PHE A 318 24.42 17.17 0.13
C PHE A 318 24.15 18.58 -0.45
N ARG A 319 22.92 18.81 -0.96
CA ARG A 319 22.51 20.11 -1.53
C ARG A 319 21.56 20.89 -0.63
N THR A 320 20.97 20.24 0.34
CA THR A 320 19.97 20.81 1.25
C THR A 320 20.64 21.58 2.37
N SER A 321 20.05 22.71 2.74
CA SER A 321 20.38 23.47 3.95
C SER A 321 19.34 23.25 5.04
N LEU A 322 19.70 23.47 6.30
CA LEU A 322 18.75 23.39 7.41
C LEU A 322 17.64 24.44 7.29
N SER A 323 17.89 25.55 6.61
CA SER A 323 16.85 26.56 6.31
C SER A 323 15.76 26.05 5.34
N GLN A 324 16.07 25.07 4.51
CA GLN A 324 15.07 24.39 3.67
C GLN A 324 14.30 23.32 4.46
N CYS A 325 14.96 22.62 5.36
CA CYS A 325 14.33 21.62 6.23
C CYS A 325 13.33 22.23 7.20
N LYS A 326 13.60 23.47 7.68
CA LYS A 326 12.78 24.11 8.72
C LYS A 326 11.31 24.30 8.32
N PRO A 327 10.96 24.91 7.17
CA PRO A 327 9.55 25.07 6.80
C PRO A 327 8.85 23.75 6.49
N ASP A 328 9.57 22.73 6.03
CA ASP A 328 9.00 21.43 5.76
C ASP A 328 8.61 20.70 7.07
N ILE A 329 9.51 20.69 8.07
CA ILE A 329 9.14 20.12 9.38
C ILE A 329 8.01 20.91 10.06
N ASP A 330 7.94 22.23 9.86
CA ASP A 330 6.84 23.04 10.36
C ASP A 330 5.51 22.68 9.68
N LEU A 331 5.55 22.37 8.38
CA LEU A 331 4.38 21.85 7.66
C LEU A 331 3.91 20.53 8.26
N MET A 332 4.82 19.62 8.59
CA MET A 332 4.49 18.37 9.28
C MET A 332 3.80 18.65 10.62
N PHE A 333 4.34 19.57 11.43
CA PHE A 333 3.76 19.94 12.72
C PHE A 333 2.35 20.54 12.60
N VAL A 334 2.12 21.45 11.66
CA VAL A 334 0.78 22.03 11.46
C VAL A 334 -0.20 21.03 10.83
N SER A 335 0.33 19.98 10.22
CA SER A 335 -0.47 18.84 9.74
C SER A 335 -0.86 17.88 10.87
N GLY A 336 -0.34 18.08 12.08
CA GLY A 336 -0.64 17.27 13.27
C GLY A 336 0.40 16.19 13.59
N VAL A 337 1.53 16.14 12.86
CA VAL A 337 2.65 15.25 13.18
C VAL A 337 3.28 15.68 14.49
N ASN A 338 3.57 14.71 15.35
CA ASN A 338 4.26 14.93 16.62
C ASN A 338 5.44 13.97 16.86
N HIS A 339 5.80 13.19 15.83
CA HIS A 339 6.90 12.23 15.90
C HIS A 339 7.56 12.06 14.52
N ALA A 340 8.54 12.89 14.18
CA ALA A 340 9.16 12.90 12.86
C ALA A 340 10.29 11.87 12.77
N TYR A 341 10.30 11.10 11.68
CA TYR A 341 11.40 10.26 11.24
C TYR A 341 12.06 10.89 10.03
N PHE A 342 13.38 11.02 10.08
CA PHE A 342 14.11 11.58 8.94
C PHE A 342 14.46 10.51 7.92
N HIS A 343 14.19 10.79 6.68
CA HIS A 343 14.63 10.00 5.54
C HIS A 343 15.77 10.72 4.81
N GLY A 344 17.03 10.41 5.05
CA GLY A 344 17.40 9.77 6.30
C GLY A 344 18.90 9.66 6.35
N CYS A 345 19.39 8.63 6.97
CA CYS A 345 20.83 8.36 7.09
C CYS A 345 21.10 6.94 6.58
N THR A 346 21.73 6.83 5.42
CA THR A 346 22.11 5.54 4.87
C THR A 346 23.30 4.98 5.64
N TYR A 347 23.20 3.74 6.12
CA TYR A 347 24.35 3.03 6.66
C TYR A 347 25.48 2.97 5.63
N SER A 348 26.68 3.31 6.06
CA SER A 348 27.87 3.20 5.24
C SER A 348 28.96 2.42 6.00
N PRO A 349 29.54 1.36 5.40
CA PRO A 349 30.66 0.69 6.02
C PRO A 349 31.86 1.63 6.15
N LYS A 350 32.72 1.39 7.13
CA LYS A 350 33.85 2.24 7.44
C LYS A 350 34.81 2.45 6.26
N GLU A 351 34.88 1.44 5.40
CA GLU A 351 35.75 1.41 4.21
C GLU A 351 35.14 2.12 3.00
N ALA A 352 33.90 2.55 3.08
CA ALA A 352 33.27 3.29 1.98
C ALA A 352 33.92 4.67 1.83
N GLU A 353 34.32 4.98 0.61
CA GLU A 353 34.84 6.31 0.28
C GLU A 353 33.78 7.39 0.53
N TRP A 354 34.24 8.60 0.86
CA TRP A 354 33.33 9.74 1.00
C TRP A 354 32.55 9.97 -0.31
N PRO A 355 31.23 10.22 -0.25
CA PRO A 355 30.39 10.53 0.92
C PRO A 355 29.78 9.32 1.62
N GLY A 356 30.13 8.11 1.27
CA GLY A 356 29.50 6.89 1.72
C GLY A 356 28.38 6.43 0.80
N TRP A 357 27.60 5.47 1.25
CA TRP A 357 26.42 5.02 0.53
C TRP A 357 25.30 6.06 0.61
N LYS A 358 24.51 6.15 -0.46
CA LYS A 358 23.41 7.12 -0.58
C LYS A 358 22.13 6.42 -0.96
N PHE A 359 21.03 6.99 -0.54
CA PHE A 359 19.71 6.63 -1.03
C PHE A 359 19.18 7.74 -1.95
N TYR A 360 18.56 7.41 -3.08
CA TYR A 360 18.22 8.37 -4.14
C TYR A 360 17.22 9.46 -3.70
N ALA A 361 16.44 9.20 -2.67
CA ALA A 361 15.43 10.11 -2.12
C ALA A 361 15.76 10.44 -0.66
N SER A 362 16.83 11.18 -0.42
CA SER A 362 17.31 11.53 0.91
C SER A 362 18.13 12.81 0.88
N ILE A 363 18.06 13.58 1.96
CA ILE A 363 18.94 14.72 2.19
C ILE A 363 20.29 14.31 2.79
N ASP A 364 20.48 13.04 3.12
CA ASP A 364 21.65 12.49 3.81
C ASP A 364 21.96 13.24 5.13
N MET A 365 21.02 13.18 6.09
CA MET A 365 21.20 13.71 7.44
C MET A 365 22.20 12.83 8.22
N SER A 366 23.46 12.94 7.88
CA SER A 366 24.54 12.07 8.36
C SER A 366 25.79 12.84 8.74
N PRO A 367 26.69 12.25 9.54
CA PRO A 367 27.97 12.88 9.91
C PRO A 367 28.88 13.26 8.74
N THR A 368 28.68 12.68 7.56
CA THR A 368 29.44 12.99 6.34
C THR A 368 28.93 14.22 5.60
N ASN A 369 27.73 14.71 5.95
CA ASN A 369 27.15 15.91 5.38
C ASN A 369 27.61 17.16 6.15
N SER A 370 27.92 18.24 5.43
CA SER A 370 28.37 19.50 6.02
C SER A 370 27.38 20.13 7.00
N ILE A 371 26.07 19.90 6.81
CA ILE A 371 25.04 20.43 7.71
C ILE A 371 25.03 19.76 9.09
N TRP A 372 25.70 18.62 9.25
CA TRP A 372 25.69 17.85 10.49
C TRP A 372 26.20 18.63 11.70
N LYS A 373 27.18 19.51 11.50
CA LYS A 373 27.75 20.33 12.58
C LYS A 373 26.72 21.27 13.22
N ASP A 374 25.76 21.73 12.42
CA ASP A 374 24.70 22.66 12.84
C ASP A 374 23.39 21.96 13.18
N ALA A 375 23.28 20.69 12.80
CA ALA A 375 22.08 19.86 13.00
C ALA A 375 21.59 19.76 14.47
N PRO A 376 22.46 19.74 15.50
CA PRO A 376 22.00 19.68 16.89
C PRO A 376 21.01 20.79 17.26
N SER A 377 21.22 22.03 16.81
CA SER A 377 20.28 23.14 17.06
C SER A 377 18.92 22.92 16.41
N PHE A 378 18.90 22.28 15.23
CA PHE A 378 17.69 21.92 14.53
C PHE A 378 16.96 20.75 15.23
N PHE A 379 17.71 19.75 15.68
CA PHE A 379 17.15 18.63 16.45
C PHE A 379 16.55 19.09 17.79
N ASP A 380 17.22 20.02 18.48
CA ASP A 380 16.69 20.63 19.71
C ASP A 380 15.39 21.39 19.45
N TYR A 381 15.28 22.10 18.32
CA TYR A 381 14.04 22.75 17.91
C TYR A 381 12.92 21.72 17.73
N ILE A 382 13.17 20.67 16.96
CA ILE A 382 12.20 19.61 16.68
C ILE A 382 11.77 18.92 17.99
N SER A 383 12.72 18.56 18.84
CA SER A 383 12.45 17.91 20.13
C SER A 383 11.55 18.76 21.03
N ARG A 384 11.81 20.07 21.10
CA ARG A 384 10.96 21.01 21.85
C ARG A 384 9.54 21.07 21.26
N CYS A 385 9.41 21.21 19.95
CA CYS A 385 8.09 21.22 19.31
C CYS A 385 7.33 19.91 19.57
N GLN A 386 7.98 18.78 19.36
CA GLN A 386 7.34 17.47 19.59
C GLN A 386 6.93 17.29 21.06
N SER A 387 7.72 17.76 22.03
CA SER A 387 7.37 17.66 23.43
C SER A 387 6.07 18.41 23.78
N PHE A 388 5.82 19.56 23.14
CA PHE A 388 4.55 20.26 23.30
C PHE A 388 3.40 19.58 22.54
N LEU A 389 3.64 19.15 21.29
CA LEU A 389 2.63 18.52 20.45
C LEU A 389 2.17 17.14 20.95
N GLN A 390 2.99 16.47 21.78
CA GLN A 390 2.64 15.22 22.43
C GLN A 390 1.90 15.41 23.77
N MET A 391 1.76 16.65 24.23
CA MET A 391 1.03 16.96 25.47
C MET A 391 -0.46 17.18 25.18
N GLY A 392 -1.30 16.55 25.98
CA GLY A 392 -2.75 16.75 25.88
C GLY A 392 -3.42 15.90 24.78
N ALA A 393 -4.57 16.37 24.34
CA ALA A 393 -5.39 15.74 23.31
C ALA A 393 -5.88 16.80 22.32
N PRO A 394 -6.21 16.42 21.09
CA PRO A 394 -6.77 17.35 20.12
C PRO A 394 -8.12 17.89 20.61
N ASP A 395 -8.34 19.19 20.42
CA ASP A 395 -9.57 19.89 20.76
C ASP A 395 -10.10 20.57 19.48
N ASN A 396 -10.88 19.84 18.71
CA ASN A 396 -11.36 20.25 17.40
C ASN A 396 -12.82 20.73 17.49
N ASP A 397 -13.12 21.92 16.97
CA ASP A 397 -14.47 22.45 16.90
C ASP A 397 -15.35 21.75 15.85
N PHE A 398 -14.75 21.13 14.83
CA PHE A 398 -15.45 20.54 13.70
C PHE A 398 -14.93 19.16 13.33
N LEU A 399 -15.86 18.30 12.90
CA LEU A 399 -15.56 17.08 12.16
C LEU A 399 -15.95 17.28 10.70
N LEU A 400 -15.01 17.03 9.81
CA LEU A 400 -15.28 17.00 8.37
C LEU A 400 -15.62 15.58 7.95
N TYR A 401 -16.79 15.41 7.36
CA TYR A 401 -17.16 14.15 6.74
C TYR A 401 -16.45 14.02 5.39
N LEU A 402 -15.72 12.91 5.21
CA LEU A 402 -15.11 12.55 3.94
C LEU A 402 -16.07 11.63 3.19
N PRO A 403 -16.64 12.06 2.04
CA PRO A 403 -17.62 11.25 1.29
C PRO A 403 -16.93 10.17 0.44
N ILE A 404 -16.20 9.25 1.09
CA ILE A 404 -15.37 8.24 0.42
C ILE A 404 -16.19 7.34 -0.51
N TYR A 405 -17.40 6.97 -0.13
CA TYR A 405 -18.27 6.11 -0.93
C TYR A 405 -18.75 6.82 -2.20
N ASP A 406 -19.03 8.12 -2.13
CA ASP A 406 -19.36 8.93 -3.31
C ASP A 406 -18.16 9.06 -4.23
N MET A 407 -16.95 9.22 -3.66
CA MET A 407 -15.72 9.29 -4.42
C MET A 407 -15.41 7.97 -5.13
N TRP A 408 -15.74 6.82 -4.53
CA TRP A 408 -15.53 5.52 -5.16
C TRP A 408 -16.45 5.26 -6.36
N GLN A 409 -17.54 6.00 -6.52
CA GLN A 409 -18.40 5.93 -7.70
C GLN A 409 -17.78 6.64 -8.92
N GLU A 410 -16.88 7.59 -8.70
CA GLU A 410 -16.27 8.37 -9.77
C GLU A 410 -15.37 7.52 -10.67
N GLN A 411 -15.26 7.93 -11.93
CA GLN A 411 -14.48 7.18 -12.92
C GLN A 411 -13.02 7.06 -12.49
N ASP A 412 -12.47 8.11 -11.92
CA ASP A 412 -11.09 8.16 -11.47
C ASP A 412 -10.88 7.60 -10.06
N GLY A 413 -11.86 7.45 -9.24
CA GLY A 413 -11.83 6.78 -7.92
C GLY A 413 -10.53 6.79 -7.09
N ARG A 414 -9.51 7.51 -7.55
CA ARG A 414 -8.15 7.56 -7.05
C ARG A 414 -7.91 8.71 -6.07
N LEU A 415 -8.97 9.42 -5.70
CA LEU A 415 -8.87 10.67 -4.91
C LEU A 415 -8.17 10.52 -3.56
N LEU A 416 -7.94 9.29 -3.10
CA LEU A 416 -7.18 8.99 -1.89
C LEU A 416 -5.84 8.30 -2.18
N MET A 417 -5.53 8.05 -3.45
CA MET A 417 -4.22 7.55 -3.84
C MET A 417 -3.27 8.73 -4.01
N PHE A 418 -2.11 8.58 -3.44
CA PHE A 418 -0.99 9.47 -3.71
C PHE A 418 -0.66 9.37 -5.20
N ASP A 419 -0.89 10.41 -5.97
CA ASP A 419 -0.32 10.53 -7.31
C ASP A 419 1.15 10.97 -7.14
N ILE A 420 2.03 9.99 -7.21
CA ILE A 420 3.48 10.22 -7.21
C ILE A 420 3.91 10.69 -8.60
#